data_a5fe6809aa6f51669a1ee06c65481333
#
_entry.id   a5fe6809aa6f51669a1ee06c65481333
#
_cell.length_a   1.000
_cell.length_b   1.000
_cell.length_c   1.000
_cell.angle_alpha   90.00
_cell.angle_beta   90.00
_cell.angle_gamma   90.00
#
_symmetry.space_group_name_H-M   'P 1'
#
loop_
_entity.id
_entity.type
_entity.pdbx_description
1 polymer ?
#
loop_
_entity_poly.entity_id
_entity_poly.type
_entity_poly.pdbx_seq_one_letter_code
_entity_poly.pdbx_strand_id
1 'polypeptide(L)'
;MNKNPEIQFRSPEEIKAYQESRLAEELLYLQNHSRFYQRLFQAHHIDIQQIKTIEGLQQIPVTTKTDLQLHNEDFICVSRDEIIDYVTTSGTLGDPVTFVLTSEDLDRLAYNEYLSFTTTGCSRQDILQLMTTIDRRFMAGLAYYMGARELGMGVARVGNGIPELQWDTIRRIHPTCGMVVPSFLIKLIEFAEKNHIDYHHCSMQKCVCIGEALRNPDFTLNTLGKRIHEKWDSLQLYSTYASTEMQSSFTECNEFHGGHLQPELIIVEFLDDNNQPVKEGEAGEVTITTLGVRGMPLLRFKTGDICYHYTEPCACGRNTIRLSSILGRKGQMIKYKGTTLYRSEERRV
;
A
#
# COMPACT_ATOMS: atom_id res chain seq x y z
N MET A 1 3.94 -18.95 -4.71
CA MET A 1 3.86 -17.87 -5.71
C MET A 1 5.12 -17.87 -6.58
N ASN A 2 4.98 -17.80 -7.92
CA ASN A 2 6.13 -17.59 -8.81
C ASN A 2 6.45 -16.09 -8.84
N LYS A 3 7.60 -15.70 -8.29
CA LYS A 3 8.06 -14.32 -8.23
C LYS A 3 8.70 -13.90 -9.56
N ASN A 4 8.30 -12.76 -10.11
CA ASN A 4 8.82 -12.20 -11.35
C ASN A 4 9.07 -10.69 -11.24
N PRO A 5 10.01 -10.23 -10.39
CA PRO A 5 10.24 -8.81 -10.14
C PRO A 5 10.61 -8.03 -11.41
N GLU A 6 11.12 -8.72 -12.45
CA GLU A 6 11.48 -8.11 -13.73
C GLU A 6 10.28 -7.65 -14.56
N ILE A 7 9.05 -8.11 -14.23
CA ILE A 7 7.84 -7.69 -14.94
C ILE A 7 7.63 -6.17 -14.88
N GLN A 8 8.07 -5.51 -13.81
CA GLN A 8 7.95 -4.05 -13.64
C GLN A 8 8.69 -3.25 -14.73
N PHE A 9 9.69 -3.86 -15.36
CA PHE A 9 10.55 -3.24 -16.38
C PHE A 9 10.19 -3.67 -17.81
N ARG A 10 9.17 -4.53 -17.96
CA ARG A 10 8.66 -4.96 -19.27
C ARG A 10 7.76 -3.89 -19.88
N SER A 11 7.42 -4.06 -21.16
CA SER A 11 6.51 -3.13 -21.83
C SER A 11 5.14 -3.10 -21.14
N PRO A 12 4.36 -2.01 -21.26
CA PRO A 12 3.00 -1.96 -20.73
C PRO A 12 2.10 -3.09 -21.22
N GLU A 13 2.29 -3.54 -22.48
CA GLU A 13 1.54 -4.65 -23.08
C GLU A 13 1.91 -5.98 -22.42
N GLU A 14 3.19 -6.22 -22.13
CA GLU A 14 3.64 -7.43 -21.44
C GLU A 14 3.15 -7.45 -19.99
N ILE A 15 3.17 -6.30 -19.29
CA ILE A 15 2.62 -6.14 -17.95
C ILE A 15 1.12 -6.46 -17.96
N LYS A 16 0.37 -5.87 -18.89
CA LYS A 16 -1.06 -6.11 -19.04
C LYS A 16 -1.36 -7.59 -19.30
N ALA A 17 -0.69 -8.21 -20.27
CA ALA A 17 -0.88 -9.62 -20.60
C ALA A 17 -0.59 -10.53 -19.40
N TYR A 18 0.44 -10.21 -18.61
CA TYR A 18 0.73 -10.92 -17.36
C TYR A 18 -0.41 -10.77 -16.35
N GLN A 19 -0.89 -9.55 -16.11
CA GLN A 19 -2.01 -9.30 -15.19
C GLN A 19 -3.31 -9.97 -15.64
N GLU A 20 -3.61 -9.99 -16.93
CA GLU A 20 -4.78 -10.67 -17.48
C GLU A 20 -4.72 -12.18 -17.30
N SER A 21 -3.54 -12.78 -17.45
CA SER A 21 -3.33 -14.19 -17.13
C SER A 21 -3.61 -14.49 -15.65
N ARG A 22 -3.10 -13.64 -14.75
CA ARG A 22 -3.33 -13.79 -13.30
C ARG A 22 -4.78 -13.51 -12.92
N LEU A 23 -5.44 -12.57 -13.60
CA LEU A 23 -6.87 -12.28 -13.40
C LEU A 23 -7.74 -13.51 -13.68
N ALA A 24 -7.47 -14.24 -14.76
CA ALA A 24 -8.21 -15.44 -15.08
C ALA A 24 -8.10 -16.51 -13.97
N GLU A 25 -6.91 -16.69 -13.40
CA GLU A 25 -6.69 -17.58 -12.26
C GLU A 25 -7.46 -17.10 -11.01
N GLU A 26 -7.44 -15.79 -10.74
CA GLU A 26 -8.12 -15.19 -9.60
C GLU A 26 -9.65 -15.31 -9.69
N LEU A 27 -10.23 -15.03 -10.86
CA LEU A 27 -11.68 -15.20 -11.09
C LEU A 27 -12.14 -16.64 -10.87
N LEU A 28 -11.35 -17.60 -11.36
CA LEU A 28 -11.65 -19.02 -11.14
C LEU A 28 -11.54 -19.41 -9.67
N TYR A 29 -10.54 -18.86 -8.96
CA TYR A 29 -10.37 -19.09 -7.53
C TYR A 29 -11.56 -18.54 -6.74
N LEU A 30 -11.98 -17.30 -7.00
CA LEU A 30 -13.13 -16.66 -6.35
C LEU A 30 -14.44 -17.42 -6.62
N GLN A 31 -14.67 -17.86 -7.86
CA GLN A 31 -15.85 -18.65 -8.21
C GLN A 31 -15.92 -19.96 -7.43
N ASN A 32 -14.78 -20.58 -7.12
CA ASN A 32 -14.76 -21.87 -6.45
C ASN A 32 -14.73 -21.77 -4.92
N HIS A 33 -14.22 -20.68 -4.35
CA HIS A 33 -13.90 -20.61 -2.92
C HIS A 33 -14.62 -19.48 -2.16
N SER A 34 -15.00 -18.35 -2.80
CA SER A 34 -15.64 -17.26 -2.10
C SER A 34 -17.16 -17.34 -2.16
N ARG A 35 -17.82 -17.55 -1.05
CA ARG A 35 -19.29 -17.54 -0.98
C ARG A 35 -19.89 -16.19 -1.40
N PHE A 36 -19.18 -15.08 -1.08
CA PHE A 36 -19.61 -13.75 -1.48
C PHE A 36 -19.60 -13.60 -3.00
N TYR A 37 -18.47 -13.90 -3.65
CA TYR A 37 -18.34 -13.73 -5.11
C TYR A 37 -19.16 -14.74 -5.90
N GLN A 38 -19.37 -15.95 -5.39
CA GLN A 38 -20.32 -16.92 -6.01
C GLN A 38 -21.73 -16.33 -6.11
N ARG A 39 -22.24 -15.74 -5.01
CA ARG A 39 -23.56 -15.09 -5.01
C ARG A 39 -23.58 -13.85 -5.92
N LEU A 40 -22.52 -13.05 -5.92
CA LEU A 40 -22.41 -11.87 -6.76
C LEU A 40 -22.45 -12.25 -8.25
N PHE A 41 -21.65 -13.24 -8.66
CA PHE A 41 -21.62 -13.72 -10.04
C PHE A 41 -22.98 -14.29 -10.47
N GLN A 42 -23.62 -15.07 -9.61
CA GLN A 42 -24.95 -15.62 -9.88
C GLN A 42 -26.02 -14.51 -10.00
N ALA A 43 -26.05 -13.57 -9.05
CA ALA A 43 -27.05 -12.50 -9.02
C ALA A 43 -26.97 -11.58 -10.24
N HIS A 44 -25.77 -11.37 -10.78
CA HIS A 44 -25.53 -10.52 -11.94
C HIS A 44 -25.32 -11.28 -13.25
N HIS A 45 -25.54 -12.59 -13.27
CA HIS A 45 -25.36 -13.46 -14.45
C HIS A 45 -23.97 -13.33 -15.08
N ILE A 46 -22.92 -13.21 -14.25
CA ILE A 46 -21.54 -13.06 -14.70
C ILE A 46 -20.98 -14.42 -15.13
N ASP A 47 -20.59 -14.52 -16.40
CA ASP A 47 -19.79 -15.64 -16.91
C ASP A 47 -18.30 -15.23 -16.89
N ILE A 48 -17.57 -15.71 -15.89
CA ILE A 48 -16.15 -15.37 -15.73
C ILE A 48 -15.28 -15.82 -16.92
N GLN A 49 -15.74 -16.80 -17.72
CA GLN A 49 -15.03 -17.26 -18.91
C GLN A 49 -15.01 -16.22 -20.04
N GLN A 50 -15.93 -15.24 -19.99
CA GLN A 50 -15.98 -14.12 -20.93
C GLN A 50 -15.08 -12.96 -20.51
N ILE A 51 -14.59 -12.92 -19.26
CA ILE A 51 -13.77 -11.86 -18.71
C ILE A 51 -12.29 -12.27 -18.85
N LYS A 52 -11.68 -11.84 -19.95
CA LYS A 52 -10.30 -12.19 -20.31
C LYS A 52 -9.33 -11.02 -20.24
N THR A 53 -9.85 -9.80 -20.10
CA THR A 53 -9.04 -8.57 -20.10
C THR A 53 -9.35 -7.73 -18.88
N ILE A 54 -8.44 -6.82 -18.55
CA ILE A 54 -8.64 -5.86 -17.45
C ILE A 54 -9.87 -5.01 -17.70
N GLU A 55 -10.12 -4.59 -18.94
CA GLU A 55 -11.33 -3.82 -19.31
C GLU A 55 -12.61 -4.65 -19.11
N GLY A 56 -12.53 -5.97 -19.26
CA GLY A 56 -13.63 -6.87 -18.98
C GLY A 56 -14.12 -6.87 -17.53
N LEU A 57 -13.26 -6.42 -16.58
CA LEU A 57 -13.67 -6.25 -15.18
C LEU A 57 -14.86 -5.32 -15.01
N GLN A 58 -15.07 -4.36 -15.91
CA GLN A 58 -16.22 -3.45 -15.87
C GLN A 58 -17.59 -4.16 -15.90
N GLN A 59 -17.64 -5.41 -16.35
CA GLN A 59 -18.85 -6.23 -16.31
C GLN A 59 -19.18 -6.75 -14.90
N ILE A 60 -18.20 -6.71 -13.99
CA ILE A 60 -18.37 -7.16 -12.60
C ILE A 60 -18.71 -5.95 -11.74
N PRO A 61 -19.76 -6.00 -10.91
CA PRO A 61 -20.03 -4.93 -9.94
C PRO A 61 -18.86 -4.70 -9.01
N VAL A 62 -18.68 -3.45 -8.59
CA VAL A 62 -17.67 -3.10 -7.57
C VAL A 62 -18.07 -3.64 -6.21
N THR A 63 -17.08 -3.95 -5.37
CA THR A 63 -17.25 -4.27 -3.95
C THR A 63 -16.79 -3.12 -3.08
N THR A 64 -17.36 -3.02 -1.89
CA THR A 64 -17.16 -1.88 -0.99
C THR A 64 -16.82 -2.33 0.43
N LYS A 65 -16.39 -1.38 1.25
CA LYS A 65 -16.19 -1.63 2.69
C LYS A 65 -17.47 -2.07 3.39
N THR A 66 -18.62 -1.57 2.95
CA THR A 66 -19.94 -1.99 3.48
C THR A 66 -20.19 -3.47 3.21
N ASP A 67 -19.84 -3.97 2.03
CA ASP A 67 -19.97 -5.40 1.70
C ASP A 67 -19.08 -6.25 2.61
N LEU A 68 -17.84 -5.82 2.84
CA LEU A 68 -16.93 -6.48 3.77
C LEU A 68 -17.45 -6.48 5.22
N GLN A 69 -18.07 -5.40 5.67
CA GLN A 69 -18.64 -5.29 7.01
C GLN A 69 -19.86 -6.18 7.20
N LEU A 70 -20.76 -6.21 6.21
CA LEU A 70 -22.00 -6.96 6.28
C LEU A 70 -21.82 -8.47 6.05
N HIS A 71 -20.79 -8.86 5.28
CA HIS A 71 -20.62 -10.23 4.80
C HIS A 71 -19.22 -10.78 5.06
N ASN A 72 -18.52 -10.30 6.10
CA ASN A 72 -17.09 -10.56 6.33
C ASN A 72 -16.71 -12.05 6.18
N GLU A 73 -17.47 -12.95 6.80
CA GLU A 73 -17.19 -14.39 6.76
C GLU A 73 -17.38 -15.01 5.36
N ASP A 74 -18.19 -14.42 4.49
CA ASP A 74 -18.43 -14.92 3.15
C ASP A 74 -17.30 -14.59 2.16
N PHE A 75 -16.42 -13.65 2.54
CA PHE A 75 -15.20 -13.35 1.79
C PHE A 75 -14.08 -14.35 2.10
N ILE A 76 -14.17 -15.13 3.18
CA ILE A 76 -13.14 -16.11 3.55
C ILE A 76 -13.19 -17.28 2.56
N CYS A 77 -12.04 -17.55 1.92
CA CYS A 77 -11.91 -18.55 0.86
C CYS A 77 -11.23 -19.86 1.31
N VAL A 78 -10.82 -19.95 2.57
CA VAL A 78 -10.04 -21.07 3.12
C VAL A 78 -10.68 -21.64 4.37
N SER A 79 -10.33 -22.86 4.74
CA SER A 79 -10.75 -23.48 5.98
C SER A 79 -10.01 -22.87 7.19
N ARG A 80 -10.57 -23.03 8.39
CA ARG A 80 -10.03 -22.43 9.61
C ARG A 80 -8.61 -22.89 9.95
N ASP A 81 -8.26 -24.10 9.62
CA ASP A 81 -6.96 -24.72 9.87
C ASP A 81 -5.85 -24.24 8.91
N GLU A 82 -6.22 -23.56 7.82
CA GLU A 82 -5.28 -22.90 6.92
C GLU A 82 -4.96 -21.46 7.35
N ILE A 83 -5.73 -20.89 8.30
CA ILE A 83 -5.56 -19.51 8.75
C ILE A 83 -4.42 -19.43 9.77
N ILE A 84 -3.41 -18.63 9.47
CA ILE A 84 -2.22 -18.44 10.30
C ILE A 84 -2.26 -17.14 11.08
N ASP A 85 -2.85 -16.08 10.50
CA ASP A 85 -2.90 -14.75 11.14
C ASP A 85 -4.25 -14.08 10.95
N TYR A 86 -4.66 -13.28 11.95
CA TYR A 86 -5.86 -12.47 11.97
C TYR A 86 -5.49 -11.01 12.14
N VAL A 87 -5.82 -10.19 11.16
CA VAL A 87 -5.54 -8.75 11.17
C VAL A 87 -6.83 -7.94 11.04
N THR A 88 -6.78 -6.68 11.44
CA THR A 88 -7.97 -5.80 11.35
C THR A 88 -7.62 -4.48 10.69
N THR A 89 -8.59 -3.94 9.94
CA THR A 89 -8.51 -2.57 9.44
C THR A 89 -8.60 -1.56 10.57
N SER A 90 -8.13 -0.32 10.35
CA SER A 90 -8.06 0.73 11.38
C SER A 90 -9.40 1.26 11.90
N GLY A 91 -10.54 0.86 11.31
CA GLY A 91 -11.88 1.24 11.79
C GLY A 91 -12.23 2.73 11.71
N THR A 92 -11.50 3.55 10.96
CA THR A 92 -11.70 5.01 10.86
C THR A 92 -13.07 5.42 10.31
N LEU A 93 -13.76 4.54 9.60
CA LEU A 93 -15.08 4.76 8.99
C LEU A 93 -16.06 3.64 9.34
N GLY A 94 -16.28 3.36 10.63
CA GLY A 94 -17.18 2.31 11.12
C GLY A 94 -16.44 1.13 11.74
N ASP A 95 -17.14 -0.01 11.91
CA ASP A 95 -16.56 -1.19 12.55
C ASP A 95 -15.35 -1.72 11.78
N PRO A 96 -14.27 -2.13 12.49
CA PRO A 96 -13.12 -2.77 11.85
C PRO A 96 -13.52 -4.05 11.14
N VAL A 97 -12.95 -4.25 9.96
CA VAL A 97 -13.08 -5.52 9.21
C VAL A 97 -11.93 -6.42 9.60
N THR A 98 -12.22 -7.70 9.86
CA THR A 98 -11.20 -8.72 10.11
C THR A 98 -10.80 -9.36 8.79
N PHE A 99 -9.49 -9.42 8.53
CA PHE A 99 -8.89 -10.19 7.45
C PHE A 99 -8.18 -11.41 8.01
N VAL A 100 -8.25 -12.51 7.27
CA VAL A 100 -7.52 -13.74 7.59
C VAL A 100 -6.42 -13.95 6.56
N LEU A 101 -5.27 -14.42 7.02
CA LEU A 101 -4.09 -14.66 6.21
C LEU A 101 -3.65 -16.11 6.36
N THR A 102 -3.33 -16.73 5.23
CA THR A 102 -2.68 -18.05 5.17
C THR A 102 -1.16 -17.90 5.20
N SER A 103 -0.44 -19.01 5.26
CA SER A 103 1.02 -18.99 5.09
C SER A 103 1.45 -18.41 3.74
N GLU A 104 0.71 -18.75 2.66
CA GLU A 104 0.98 -18.19 1.32
C GLU A 104 0.73 -16.68 1.26
N ASP A 105 -0.27 -16.17 1.99
CA ASP A 105 -0.54 -14.72 2.08
C ASP A 105 0.58 -13.99 2.83
N LEU A 106 1.11 -14.58 3.89
CA LEU A 106 2.25 -14.02 4.61
C LEU A 106 3.52 -13.99 3.73
N ASP A 107 3.78 -15.04 2.96
CA ASP A 107 4.89 -15.06 1.99
C ASP A 107 4.69 -14.02 0.88
N ARG A 108 3.44 -13.83 0.43
CA ARG A 108 3.08 -12.80 -0.55
C ARG A 108 3.29 -11.39 0.02
N LEU A 109 2.92 -11.15 1.26
CA LEU A 109 3.18 -9.88 1.95
C LEU A 109 4.68 -9.61 2.12
N ALA A 110 5.46 -10.64 2.48
CA ALA A 110 6.92 -10.54 2.52
C ALA A 110 7.48 -10.11 1.16
N TYR A 111 6.99 -10.70 0.09
CA TYR A 111 7.42 -10.36 -1.27
C TYR A 111 6.97 -8.93 -1.67
N ASN A 112 5.77 -8.48 -1.30
CA ASN A 112 5.35 -7.10 -1.51
C ASN A 112 6.34 -6.11 -0.89
N GLU A 113 6.74 -6.34 0.35
CA GLU A 113 7.66 -5.44 1.05
C GLU A 113 9.10 -5.58 0.54
N TYR A 114 9.51 -6.76 0.08
CA TYR A 114 10.76 -6.92 -0.67
C TYR A 114 10.78 -6.00 -1.91
N LEU A 115 9.70 -5.99 -2.71
CA LEU A 115 9.56 -5.11 -3.87
C LEU A 115 9.55 -3.62 -3.45
N SER A 116 8.84 -3.29 -2.36
CA SER A 116 8.77 -1.95 -1.79
C SER A 116 10.17 -1.44 -1.39
N PHE A 117 10.93 -2.22 -0.61
CA PHE A 117 12.28 -1.87 -0.21
C PHE A 117 13.25 -1.76 -1.40
N THR A 118 13.18 -2.68 -2.36
CA THR A 118 14.05 -2.60 -3.55
C THR A 118 13.70 -1.40 -4.42
N THR A 119 12.44 -0.97 -4.46
CA THR A 119 12.03 0.24 -5.18
C THR A 119 12.65 1.51 -4.59
N THR A 120 12.84 1.57 -3.26
CA THR A 120 13.54 2.68 -2.58
C THR A 120 15.07 2.55 -2.61
N GLY A 121 15.61 1.58 -3.35
CA GLY A 121 17.05 1.33 -3.41
C GLY A 121 17.64 0.71 -2.15
N CYS A 122 16.82 0.09 -1.30
CA CYS A 122 17.32 -0.72 -0.19
C CYS A 122 17.92 -2.03 -0.70
N SER A 123 18.92 -2.53 0.01
CA SER A 123 19.65 -3.75 -0.30
C SER A 123 19.94 -4.58 0.96
N ARG A 124 20.52 -5.77 0.80
CA ARG A 124 20.97 -6.60 1.91
C ARG A 124 22.03 -5.95 2.82
N GLN A 125 22.62 -4.84 2.40
CA GLN A 125 23.61 -4.10 3.19
C GLN A 125 22.95 -3.12 4.17
N ASP A 126 21.67 -2.82 3.97
CA ASP A 126 20.91 -1.92 4.82
C ASP A 126 20.47 -2.59 6.13
N ILE A 127 20.34 -1.79 7.17
CA ILE A 127 19.74 -2.18 8.44
C ILE A 127 18.48 -1.34 8.61
N LEU A 128 17.34 -2.01 8.70
CA LEU A 128 16.03 -1.40 8.90
C LEU A 128 15.78 -1.13 10.38
N GLN A 129 15.51 0.12 10.75
CA GLN A 129 14.85 0.46 12.00
C GLN A 129 13.34 0.48 11.81
N LEU A 130 12.66 -0.51 12.35
CA LEU A 130 11.21 -0.63 12.25
C LEU A 130 10.56 0.17 13.39
N MET A 131 10.06 1.37 13.06
CA MET A 131 9.44 2.33 14.00
C MET A 131 7.91 2.27 13.96
N THR A 132 7.37 1.10 13.64
CA THR A 132 5.93 0.81 13.65
C THR A 132 5.64 -0.38 14.52
N THR A 133 4.38 -0.51 14.96
CA THR A 133 3.96 -1.67 15.76
C THR A 133 3.98 -2.95 14.92
N ILE A 134 4.31 -4.09 15.53
CA ILE A 134 4.19 -5.43 14.93
C ILE A 134 2.96 -6.16 15.48
N ASP A 135 2.51 -5.76 16.66
CA ASP A 135 1.37 -6.33 17.39
C ASP A 135 0.04 -5.64 17.04
N ARG A 136 -1.00 -5.83 17.88
CA ARG A 136 -2.33 -5.19 17.78
C ARG A 136 -3.08 -5.49 16.50
N ARG A 137 -2.87 -6.67 15.91
CA ARG A 137 -3.49 -7.10 14.65
C ARG A 137 -3.18 -6.17 13.48
N PHE A 138 -2.04 -5.48 13.54
CA PHE A 138 -1.56 -4.60 12.48
C PHE A 138 -0.74 -5.38 11.47
N MET A 139 -1.31 -5.61 10.28
CA MET A 139 -0.70 -6.43 9.23
C MET A 139 0.66 -5.93 8.77
N ALA A 140 0.77 -4.64 8.54
CA ALA A 140 1.93 -4.06 7.87
C ALA A 140 3.23 -4.19 8.69
N GLY A 141 3.17 -4.12 10.03
CA GLY A 141 4.36 -4.23 10.87
C GLY A 141 5.08 -5.57 10.72
N LEU A 142 4.33 -6.67 10.67
CA LEU A 142 4.87 -7.99 10.41
C LEU A 142 5.36 -8.10 8.95
N ALA A 143 4.59 -7.59 8.00
CA ALA A 143 4.95 -7.59 6.57
C ALA A 143 6.30 -6.91 6.32
N TYR A 144 6.54 -5.74 6.92
CA TYR A 144 7.83 -5.03 6.82
C TYR A 144 9.00 -5.86 7.36
N TYR A 145 8.81 -6.51 8.52
CA TYR A 145 9.84 -7.40 9.06
C TYR A 145 10.15 -8.56 8.11
N MET A 146 9.11 -9.19 7.59
CA MET A 146 9.25 -10.34 6.69
C MET A 146 9.88 -9.93 5.35
N GLY A 147 9.50 -8.80 4.78
CA GLY A 147 10.07 -8.29 3.54
C GLY A 147 11.53 -7.87 3.68
N ALA A 148 11.89 -7.21 4.77
CA ALA A 148 13.29 -6.89 5.07
C ALA A 148 14.13 -8.17 5.24
N ARG A 149 13.60 -9.18 5.93
CA ARG A 149 14.22 -10.51 6.05
C ARG A 149 14.40 -11.17 4.68
N GLU A 150 13.41 -11.08 3.81
CA GLU A 150 13.47 -11.65 2.46
C GLU A 150 14.56 -10.97 1.62
N LEU A 151 14.70 -9.64 1.72
CA LEU A 151 15.79 -8.91 1.08
C LEU A 151 17.16 -9.20 1.71
N GLY A 152 17.19 -9.76 2.91
CA GLY A 152 18.42 -10.05 3.64
C GLY A 152 18.94 -8.87 4.45
N MET A 153 18.11 -7.87 4.74
CA MET A 153 18.43 -6.74 5.61
C MET A 153 18.51 -7.15 7.08
N GLY A 154 19.36 -6.48 7.86
CA GLY A 154 19.23 -6.48 9.31
C GLY A 154 17.97 -5.73 9.75
N VAL A 155 17.34 -6.12 10.87
CA VAL A 155 16.13 -5.43 11.38
C VAL A 155 16.23 -5.16 12.87
N ALA A 156 16.17 -3.88 13.25
CA ALA A 156 15.96 -3.44 14.62
C ALA A 156 14.47 -3.14 14.83
N ARG A 157 13.77 -4.00 15.59
CA ARG A 157 12.33 -3.86 15.90
C ARG A 157 12.15 -2.98 17.12
N VAL A 158 11.99 -1.69 16.91
CA VAL A 158 11.89 -0.69 18.00
C VAL A 158 10.44 -0.38 18.36
N GLY A 159 9.53 -0.55 17.39
CA GLY A 159 8.13 -0.17 17.58
C GLY A 159 7.92 1.34 17.42
N ASN A 160 6.67 1.77 17.59
CA ASN A 160 6.30 3.18 17.48
C ASN A 160 6.51 3.93 18.81
N GLY A 161 6.65 5.25 18.73
CA GLY A 161 6.82 6.13 19.89
C GLY A 161 8.22 6.05 20.52
N ILE A 162 8.36 6.56 21.74
CA ILE A 162 9.57 6.57 22.57
C ILE A 162 10.80 7.09 21.81
N PRO A 163 10.92 8.40 21.53
CA PRO A 163 12.05 8.96 20.79
C PRO A 163 13.42 8.62 21.37
N GLU A 164 13.54 8.53 22.68
CA GLU A 164 14.78 8.14 23.36
C GLU A 164 15.26 6.76 22.93
N LEU A 165 14.37 5.76 22.85
CA LEU A 165 14.71 4.40 22.43
C LEU A 165 15.08 4.36 20.94
N GLN A 166 14.44 5.20 20.10
CA GLN A 166 14.79 5.30 18.69
C GLN A 166 16.23 5.80 18.52
N TRP A 167 16.59 6.87 19.23
CA TRP A 167 17.95 7.43 19.17
C TRP A 167 19.01 6.53 19.83
N ASP A 168 18.67 5.83 20.90
CA ASP A 168 19.57 4.81 21.47
C ASP A 168 19.85 3.69 20.47
N THR A 169 18.83 3.26 19.70
CA THR A 169 18.97 2.28 18.63
C THR A 169 19.86 2.79 17.51
N ILE A 170 19.65 4.03 17.03
CA ILE A 170 20.48 4.64 15.99
C ILE A 170 21.95 4.67 16.43
N ARG A 171 22.21 5.06 17.66
CA ARG A 171 23.56 5.13 18.21
C ARG A 171 24.24 3.77 18.36
N ARG A 172 23.51 2.70 18.71
CA ARG A 172 24.07 1.37 19.00
C ARG A 172 24.15 0.46 17.77
N ILE A 173 23.15 0.51 16.92
CA ILE A 173 22.96 -0.46 15.81
C ILE A 173 23.33 0.15 14.46
N HIS A 174 23.34 1.48 14.36
CA HIS A 174 23.64 2.23 13.14
C HIS A 174 22.73 1.84 11.95
N PRO A 175 21.38 1.84 12.11
CA PRO A 175 20.46 1.56 11.00
C PRO A 175 20.62 2.60 9.89
N THR A 176 20.47 2.16 8.64
CA THR A 176 20.61 3.02 7.45
C THR A 176 19.26 3.39 6.85
N CYS A 177 18.22 2.61 7.16
CA CYS A 177 16.85 2.81 6.66
C CYS A 177 15.84 2.78 7.82
N GLY A 178 14.82 3.64 7.76
CA GLY A 178 13.70 3.66 8.70
C GLY A 178 12.37 3.31 8.02
N MET A 179 11.48 2.60 8.73
CA MET A 179 10.06 2.50 8.39
C MET A 179 9.27 3.28 9.43
N VAL A 180 8.56 4.35 9.02
CA VAL A 180 8.07 5.34 9.98
C VAL A 180 6.82 6.09 9.46
N VAL A 181 6.02 6.61 10.40
CA VAL A 181 4.99 7.60 10.09
C VAL A 181 5.65 9.00 10.07
N PRO A 182 5.47 9.82 9.03
CA PRO A 182 6.16 11.10 8.88
C PRO A 182 6.08 12.06 10.07
N SER A 183 4.91 12.20 10.68
CA SER A 183 4.74 13.06 11.87
C SER A 183 5.60 12.62 13.05
N PHE A 184 5.97 11.35 13.14
CA PHE A 184 6.86 10.86 14.18
C PHE A 184 8.32 11.29 13.95
N LEU A 185 8.77 11.49 12.69
CA LEU A 185 10.08 12.07 12.41
C LEU A 185 10.25 13.47 13.00
N ILE A 186 9.20 14.28 12.98
CA ILE A 186 9.23 15.59 13.64
C ILE A 186 9.49 15.44 15.15
N LYS A 187 8.82 14.48 15.81
CA LYS A 187 9.06 14.21 17.24
C LYS A 187 10.48 13.72 17.51
N LEU A 188 11.05 12.92 16.60
CA LEU A 188 12.44 12.48 16.70
C LEU A 188 13.43 13.65 16.58
N ILE A 189 13.19 14.56 15.62
CA ILE A 189 14.02 15.75 15.43
C ILE A 189 13.93 16.66 16.65
N GLU A 190 12.71 16.98 17.13
CA GLU A 190 12.49 17.82 18.31
C GLU A 190 13.17 17.24 19.57
N PHE A 191 13.12 15.91 19.74
CA PHE A 191 13.82 15.23 20.81
C PHE A 191 15.35 15.34 20.66
N ALA A 192 15.87 15.17 19.45
CA ALA A 192 17.30 15.29 19.17
C ALA A 192 17.82 16.71 19.44
N GLU A 193 17.10 17.74 18.96
CA GLU A 193 17.41 19.15 19.21
C GLU A 193 17.46 19.45 20.73
N LYS A 194 16.43 19.00 21.47
CA LYS A 194 16.35 19.18 22.93
C LYS A 194 17.49 18.51 23.69
N ASN A 195 17.96 17.38 23.22
CA ASN A 195 18.98 16.56 23.89
C ASN A 195 20.38 16.70 23.26
N HIS A 196 20.56 17.66 22.36
CA HIS A 196 21.86 17.93 21.67
C HIS A 196 22.41 16.71 20.93
N ILE A 197 21.53 15.91 20.32
CA ILE A 197 21.90 14.76 19.48
C ILE A 197 22.16 15.27 18.06
N ASP A 198 23.34 14.97 17.53
CA ASP A 198 23.69 15.27 16.14
C ASP A 198 23.01 14.26 15.20
N TYR A 199 21.85 14.63 14.68
CA TYR A 199 21.10 13.80 13.75
C TYR A 199 21.50 13.98 12.29
N HIS A 200 22.22 15.06 11.95
CA HIS A 200 22.71 15.29 10.59
C HIS A 200 23.80 14.33 10.17
N HIS A 201 24.62 13.85 11.12
CA HIS A 201 25.72 12.92 10.88
C HIS A 201 25.43 11.50 11.41
N CYS A 202 24.18 11.14 11.66
CA CYS A 202 23.82 9.78 12.06
C CYS A 202 23.80 8.82 10.86
N SER A 203 23.66 7.52 11.14
CA SER A 203 23.66 6.46 10.11
C SER A 203 22.40 6.42 9.24
N MET A 204 21.30 7.04 9.67
CA MET A 204 20.02 7.01 8.96
C MET A 204 20.09 7.82 7.67
N GLN A 205 19.93 7.17 6.53
CA GLN A 205 20.07 7.79 5.21
C GLN A 205 18.71 7.95 4.52
N LYS A 206 17.76 7.03 4.77
CA LYS A 206 16.46 7.00 4.11
C LYS A 206 15.36 6.55 5.05
N CYS A 207 14.15 7.03 4.81
CA CYS A 207 12.94 6.55 5.48
C CYS A 207 11.84 6.22 4.47
N VAL A 208 11.28 5.02 4.59
CA VAL A 208 10.04 4.64 3.92
C VAL A 208 8.89 5.07 4.83
N CYS A 209 8.08 5.98 4.35
CA CYS A 209 7.07 6.69 5.10
C CYS A 209 5.66 6.19 4.79
N ILE A 210 4.91 5.85 5.82
CA ILE A 210 3.57 5.25 5.74
C ILE A 210 2.53 6.07 6.49
N GLY A 211 1.26 5.90 6.10
CA GLY A 211 0.09 6.39 6.85
C GLY A 211 -0.20 7.88 6.72
N GLU A 212 0.75 8.69 6.24
CA GLU A 212 0.59 10.12 6.02
C GLU A 212 1.27 10.53 4.72
N ALA A 213 0.67 11.46 3.97
CA ALA A 213 1.25 11.97 2.74
C ALA A 213 2.48 12.86 3.02
N LEU A 214 3.52 12.67 2.23
CA LEU A 214 4.73 13.53 2.22
C LEU A 214 4.71 14.55 1.09
N ARG A 215 3.92 14.30 0.04
CA ARG A 215 3.91 15.10 -1.19
C ARG A 215 2.52 15.59 -1.53
N ASN A 216 2.51 16.68 -2.27
CA ASN A 216 1.34 17.17 -2.99
C ASN A 216 1.09 16.29 -4.24
N PRO A 217 -0.08 16.39 -4.89
CA PRO A 217 -0.37 15.64 -6.12
C PRO A 217 0.60 15.91 -7.28
N ASP A 218 1.26 17.07 -7.30
CA ASP A 218 2.30 17.45 -8.25
C ASP A 218 3.71 16.93 -7.89
N PHE A 219 3.79 16.01 -6.94
CA PHE A 219 5.00 15.40 -6.41
C PHE A 219 5.94 16.30 -5.60
N THR A 220 5.67 17.60 -5.48
CA THR A 220 6.41 18.48 -4.58
C THR A 220 6.16 18.09 -3.12
N LEU A 221 7.15 18.30 -2.24
CA LEU A 221 6.94 18.08 -0.82
C LEU A 221 5.80 18.96 -0.28
N ASN A 222 4.88 18.34 0.46
CA ASN A 222 3.84 19.08 1.17
C ASN A 222 4.42 19.78 2.43
N THR A 223 3.58 20.44 3.21
CA THR A 223 4.02 21.16 4.42
C THR A 223 4.79 20.26 5.40
N LEU A 224 4.33 19.02 5.63
CA LEU A 224 4.98 18.08 6.54
C LEU A 224 6.33 17.61 5.97
N GLY A 225 6.36 17.21 4.70
CA GLY A 225 7.58 16.79 4.02
C GLY A 225 8.63 17.91 3.96
N LYS A 226 8.21 19.15 3.67
CA LYS A 226 9.09 20.34 3.70
C LYS A 226 9.67 20.56 5.09
N ARG A 227 8.84 20.54 6.14
CA ARG A 227 9.29 20.72 7.53
C ARG A 227 10.32 19.69 7.96
N ILE A 228 10.17 18.42 7.54
CA ILE A 228 11.16 17.37 7.82
C ILE A 228 12.44 17.67 7.04
N HIS A 229 12.34 17.94 5.74
CA HIS A 229 13.51 18.17 4.87
C HIS A 229 14.30 19.42 5.26
N GLU A 230 13.64 20.51 5.68
CA GLU A 230 14.31 21.73 6.18
C GLU A 230 15.16 21.49 7.42
N LYS A 231 14.75 20.53 8.27
CA LYS A 231 15.48 20.18 9.49
C LYS A 231 16.49 19.05 9.27
N TRP A 232 16.18 18.09 8.43
CA TRP A 232 17.01 16.90 8.17
C TRP A 232 17.17 16.69 6.67
N ASP A 233 17.92 17.57 6.04
CA ASP A 233 18.08 17.67 4.58
C ASP A 233 18.79 16.46 3.96
N SER A 234 19.67 15.79 4.70
CA SER A 234 20.36 14.57 4.25
C SER A 234 19.48 13.32 4.26
N LEU A 235 18.30 13.34 4.91
CA LEU A 235 17.40 12.21 5.00
C LEU A 235 16.50 12.11 3.75
N GLN A 236 16.63 11.04 2.99
CA GLN A 236 15.75 10.76 1.85
C GLN A 236 14.41 10.21 2.35
N LEU A 237 13.30 10.80 1.86
CA LEU A 237 11.94 10.43 2.26
C LEU A 237 11.19 9.80 1.09
N TYR A 238 10.81 8.53 1.23
CA TYR A 238 10.02 7.77 0.26
C TYR A 238 8.61 7.59 0.77
N SER A 239 7.63 8.02 -0.01
CA SER A 239 6.22 7.79 0.31
C SER A 239 5.80 6.39 -0.12
N THR A 240 4.98 5.73 0.69
CA THR A 240 4.30 4.50 0.28
C THR A 240 2.83 4.55 0.68
N TYR A 241 1.96 4.21 -0.27
CA TYR A 241 0.53 4.07 -0.08
C TYR A 241 0.15 2.61 -0.04
N ALA A 242 -0.50 2.19 1.03
CA ALA A 242 -0.93 0.82 1.25
C ALA A 242 -2.18 0.77 2.14
N SER A 243 -2.92 -0.32 2.07
CA SER A 243 -4.00 -0.64 3.02
C SER A 243 -4.06 -2.13 3.30
N THR A 244 -4.73 -2.49 4.39
CA THR A 244 -4.97 -3.90 4.75
C THR A 244 -5.76 -4.61 3.65
N GLU A 245 -6.73 -3.93 3.05
CA GLU A 245 -7.59 -4.46 1.99
C GLU A 245 -6.81 -4.79 0.72
N MET A 246 -5.84 -3.96 0.34
CA MET A 246 -5.01 -4.18 -0.86
C MET A 246 -4.02 -5.32 -0.69
N GLN A 247 -3.53 -5.54 0.52
CA GLN A 247 -2.41 -6.46 0.78
C GLN A 247 -1.23 -6.24 -0.17
N SER A 248 -1.04 -5.00 -0.57
CA SER A 248 0.01 -4.51 -1.46
C SER A 248 0.29 -3.05 -1.19
N SER A 249 1.33 -2.50 -1.82
CA SER A 249 1.76 -1.12 -1.65
C SER A 249 2.16 -0.48 -2.97
N PHE A 250 2.03 0.85 -3.01
CA PHE A 250 2.52 1.71 -4.08
C PHE A 250 3.65 2.55 -3.49
N THR A 251 4.90 2.21 -3.80
CA THR A 251 6.08 2.81 -3.19
C THR A 251 6.85 3.66 -4.19
N GLU A 252 7.29 4.84 -3.77
CA GLU A 252 8.13 5.74 -4.57
C GLU A 252 9.51 5.13 -4.83
N CYS A 253 10.04 5.42 -6.02
CA CYS A 253 11.44 5.21 -6.36
C CYS A 253 12.27 6.50 -6.15
N ASN A 254 13.55 6.48 -6.51
CA ASN A 254 14.46 7.63 -6.38
C ASN A 254 14.10 8.86 -7.25
N GLU A 255 13.13 8.73 -8.16
CA GLU A 255 12.64 9.85 -8.97
C GLU A 255 11.58 10.67 -8.22
N PHE A 256 10.98 10.12 -7.15
CA PHE A 256 9.97 10.77 -6.32
C PHE A 256 8.72 11.26 -7.06
N HIS A 257 8.37 10.61 -8.17
CA HIS A 257 7.24 10.96 -9.03
C HIS A 257 6.08 9.96 -8.89
N GLY A 258 5.66 9.69 -7.64
CA GLY A 258 4.53 8.82 -7.32
C GLY A 258 4.91 7.37 -7.02
N GLY A 259 3.99 6.66 -6.36
CA GLY A 259 4.17 5.27 -5.96
C GLY A 259 3.91 4.30 -7.11
N HIS A 260 4.84 3.38 -7.34
CA HIS A 260 4.76 2.35 -8.37
C HIS A 260 3.80 1.22 -8.01
N LEU A 261 2.96 0.82 -8.96
CA LEU A 261 2.16 -0.41 -8.91
C LEU A 261 3.07 -1.64 -8.88
N GLN A 262 2.66 -2.65 -8.10
CA GLN A 262 3.25 -3.99 -8.10
C GLN A 262 2.39 -4.92 -8.99
N PRO A 263 2.71 -5.09 -10.28
CA PRO A 263 1.80 -5.73 -11.24
C PRO A 263 1.58 -7.22 -11.00
N GLU A 264 2.45 -7.88 -10.24
CA GLU A 264 2.28 -9.27 -9.85
C GLU A 264 1.23 -9.48 -8.76
N LEU A 265 0.95 -8.42 -7.99
CA LEU A 265 0.19 -8.51 -6.75
C LEU A 265 -1.20 -7.90 -6.85
N ILE A 266 -1.39 -6.93 -7.76
CA ILE A 266 -2.61 -6.14 -7.78
C ILE A 266 -2.90 -5.58 -9.18
N ILE A 267 -4.17 -5.58 -9.56
CA ILE A 267 -4.71 -4.76 -10.65
C ILE A 267 -5.36 -3.54 -10.03
N VAL A 268 -5.19 -2.37 -10.64
CA VAL A 268 -5.82 -1.13 -10.19
C VAL A 268 -6.65 -0.51 -11.32
N GLU A 269 -7.84 -0.06 -10.97
CA GLU A 269 -8.72 0.77 -11.77
C GLU A 269 -8.89 2.12 -11.06
N PHE A 270 -9.09 3.20 -11.81
CA PHE A 270 -9.39 4.53 -11.28
C PHE A 270 -10.78 4.90 -11.79
N LEU A 271 -11.76 4.93 -10.89
CA LEU A 271 -13.17 5.01 -11.27
C LEU A 271 -13.82 6.32 -10.85
N ASP A 272 -14.72 6.81 -11.69
CA ASP A 272 -15.61 7.92 -11.37
C ASP A 272 -16.78 7.50 -10.46
N ASP A 273 -17.73 8.43 -10.23
CA ASP A 273 -18.92 8.17 -9.42
C ASP A 273 -19.90 7.14 -10.08
N ASN A 274 -19.77 6.91 -11.39
CA ASN A 274 -20.57 5.95 -12.15
C ASN A 274 -19.85 4.61 -12.34
N ASN A 275 -18.72 4.40 -11.66
CA ASN A 275 -17.83 3.24 -11.77
C ASN A 275 -17.24 3.06 -13.19
N GLN A 276 -17.06 4.18 -13.92
CA GLN A 276 -16.37 4.19 -15.20
C GLN A 276 -14.93 4.63 -15.04
N PRO A 277 -13.98 4.06 -15.81
CA PRO A 277 -12.58 4.48 -15.77
C PRO A 277 -12.41 5.96 -16.11
N VAL A 278 -11.61 6.66 -15.32
CA VAL A 278 -11.19 8.03 -15.61
C VAL A 278 -9.92 8.03 -16.46
N LYS A 279 -9.68 9.15 -17.16
CA LYS A 279 -8.45 9.34 -17.94
C LYS A 279 -7.27 9.66 -17.02
N GLU A 280 -6.07 9.44 -17.54
CA GLU A 280 -4.84 9.91 -16.91
C GLU A 280 -4.91 11.41 -16.61
N GLY A 281 -4.47 11.78 -15.40
CA GLY A 281 -4.54 13.16 -14.91
C GLY A 281 -5.91 13.59 -14.39
N GLU A 282 -6.95 12.75 -14.50
CA GLU A 282 -8.23 12.96 -13.84
C GLU A 282 -8.27 12.24 -12.47
N ALA A 283 -8.99 12.83 -11.51
CA ALA A 283 -9.14 12.24 -10.19
C ALA A 283 -10.08 11.03 -10.24
N GLY A 284 -9.61 9.87 -9.81
CA GLY A 284 -10.37 8.64 -9.76
C GLY A 284 -10.28 7.95 -8.40
N GLU A 285 -11.34 7.21 -8.05
CA GLU A 285 -11.35 6.36 -6.86
C GLU A 285 -10.52 5.11 -7.12
N VAL A 286 -9.51 4.89 -6.29
CA VAL A 286 -8.65 3.70 -6.35
C VAL A 286 -9.51 2.46 -6.10
N THR A 287 -9.63 1.63 -7.12
CA THR A 287 -10.38 0.38 -7.08
C THR A 287 -9.44 -0.76 -7.41
N ILE A 288 -9.38 -1.77 -6.55
CA ILE A 288 -8.33 -2.80 -6.63
C ILE A 288 -8.90 -4.19 -6.82
N THR A 289 -8.14 -5.02 -7.53
CA THR A 289 -8.31 -6.47 -7.56
C THR A 289 -7.00 -7.10 -7.11
N THR A 290 -7.03 -7.83 -6.01
CA THR A 290 -5.84 -8.53 -5.50
C THR A 290 -5.51 -9.74 -6.35
N LEU A 291 -4.23 -10.04 -6.53
CA LEU A 291 -3.78 -11.21 -7.28
C LEU A 291 -3.00 -12.15 -6.35
N GLY A 292 -3.40 -13.42 -6.33
CA GLY A 292 -2.74 -14.48 -5.60
C GLY A 292 -2.93 -14.45 -4.09
N VAL A 293 -3.90 -13.69 -3.57
CA VAL A 293 -4.36 -13.80 -2.18
C VAL A 293 -5.20 -15.06 -2.02
N ARG A 294 -5.04 -15.77 -0.90
CA ARG A 294 -5.76 -17.01 -0.60
C ARG A 294 -6.83 -16.84 0.46
N GLY A 295 -6.51 -16.18 1.56
CA GLY A 295 -7.43 -16.06 2.70
C GLY A 295 -8.68 -15.25 2.37
N MET A 296 -8.51 -14.03 1.92
CA MET A 296 -9.60 -13.09 1.58
C MET A 296 -9.22 -12.22 0.38
N PRO A 297 -9.23 -12.76 -0.83
CA PRO A 297 -8.99 -11.97 -2.04
C PRO A 297 -10.15 -11.00 -2.32
N LEU A 298 -9.82 -9.84 -2.89
CA LEU A 298 -10.78 -8.81 -3.23
C LEU A 298 -10.81 -8.55 -4.74
N LEU A 299 -12.00 -8.43 -5.30
CA LEU A 299 -12.27 -8.15 -6.71
C LEU A 299 -13.01 -6.83 -6.85
N ARG A 300 -12.45 -5.90 -7.64
CA ARG A 300 -12.98 -4.56 -7.87
C ARG A 300 -13.40 -3.82 -6.59
N PHE A 301 -12.54 -3.90 -5.58
CA PHE A 301 -12.82 -3.30 -4.28
C PHE A 301 -12.49 -1.80 -4.29
N LYS A 302 -13.48 -0.98 -3.99
CA LYS A 302 -13.36 0.47 -3.86
C LYS A 302 -12.76 0.83 -2.51
N THR A 303 -11.56 1.40 -2.53
CA THR A 303 -10.85 1.78 -1.29
C THR A 303 -11.44 3.02 -0.61
N GLY A 304 -12.19 3.82 -1.37
CA GLY A 304 -12.65 5.14 -0.96
C GLY A 304 -11.60 6.24 -1.11
N ASP A 305 -10.38 5.91 -1.45
CA ASP A 305 -9.29 6.88 -1.63
C ASP A 305 -9.27 7.40 -3.07
N ILE A 306 -9.10 8.71 -3.24
CA ILE A 306 -9.09 9.41 -4.54
C ILE A 306 -7.65 9.86 -4.84
N CYS A 307 -7.16 9.61 -6.05
CA CYS A 307 -5.86 10.09 -6.52
C CYS A 307 -5.84 10.35 -8.03
N TYR A 308 -4.74 10.91 -8.51
CA TYR A 308 -4.37 10.91 -9.93
C TYR A 308 -3.49 9.69 -10.22
N HIS A 309 -3.51 9.23 -11.48
CA HIS A 309 -2.62 8.17 -11.95
C HIS A 309 -1.86 8.61 -13.19
N TYR A 310 -0.71 7.95 -13.44
CA TYR A 310 0.21 8.25 -14.53
C TYR A 310 0.69 6.94 -15.14
N THR A 311 0.72 6.86 -16.46
CA THR A 311 1.06 5.64 -17.22
C THR A 311 2.38 5.75 -17.96
N GLU A 312 2.92 6.98 -18.12
CA GLU A 312 4.19 7.18 -18.78
C GLU A 312 5.36 6.48 -18.07
N PRO A 313 6.36 5.94 -18.79
CA PRO A 313 7.53 5.29 -18.20
C PRO A 313 8.25 6.18 -17.19
N CYS A 314 8.71 5.61 -16.11
CA CYS A 314 9.51 6.32 -15.12
C CYS A 314 11.00 6.31 -15.48
N ALA A 315 11.72 7.39 -15.19
CA ALA A 315 13.17 7.47 -15.38
C ALA A 315 13.94 6.40 -14.58
N CYS A 316 13.35 5.80 -13.55
CA CYS A 316 13.91 4.64 -12.84
C CYS A 316 13.90 3.33 -13.66
N GLY A 317 13.36 3.34 -14.88
CA GLY A 317 13.24 2.21 -15.79
C GLY A 317 11.96 1.36 -15.62
N ARG A 318 11.12 1.61 -14.61
CA ARG A 318 9.84 0.91 -14.44
C ARG A 318 8.78 1.48 -15.38
N ASN A 319 7.99 0.57 -15.97
CA ASN A 319 6.87 0.90 -16.85
C ASN A 319 5.50 0.65 -16.19
N THR A 320 5.48 0.61 -14.87
CA THR A 320 4.25 0.40 -14.09
C THR A 320 3.49 1.70 -13.88
N ILE A 321 2.17 1.61 -13.76
CA ILE A 321 1.32 2.73 -13.35
C ILE A 321 1.84 3.32 -12.03
N ARG A 322 1.82 4.64 -11.92
CA ARG A 322 2.17 5.38 -10.70
C ARG A 322 0.97 6.16 -10.18
N LEU A 323 0.85 6.22 -8.86
CA LEU A 323 -0.18 6.98 -8.17
C LEU A 323 0.42 8.26 -7.58
N SER A 324 -0.33 9.37 -7.68
CA SER A 324 -0.03 10.56 -6.88
C SER A 324 -0.26 10.29 -5.39
N SER A 325 0.03 11.28 -4.55
CA SER A 325 -0.50 11.28 -3.19
C SER A 325 -2.04 11.25 -3.22
N ILE A 326 -2.62 10.65 -2.17
CA ILE A 326 -4.08 10.61 -2.02
C ILE A 326 -4.61 12.03 -1.80
N LEU A 327 -5.56 12.44 -2.65
CA LEU A 327 -6.24 13.74 -2.58
C LEU A 327 -7.17 13.83 -1.36
N GLY A 328 -7.75 12.69 -0.98
CA GLY A 328 -8.68 12.56 0.12
C GLY A 328 -9.56 11.31 0.00
N ARG A 329 -10.44 11.12 0.98
CA ARG A 329 -11.39 10.02 0.97
C ARG A 329 -12.76 10.46 0.48
N LYS A 330 -13.40 9.65 -0.34
CA LYS A 330 -14.72 9.92 -0.91
C LYS A 330 -15.78 10.23 0.16
N GLY A 331 -15.78 9.51 1.28
CA GLY A 331 -16.68 9.74 2.41
C GLY A 331 -16.41 11.04 3.20
N GLN A 332 -15.30 11.74 2.92
CA GLN A 332 -14.91 13.01 3.54
C GLN A 332 -14.93 14.17 2.55
N MET A 333 -15.38 13.91 1.32
CA MET A 333 -15.46 14.89 0.25
C MET A 333 -16.67 15.81 0.46
N ILE A 334 -16.42 17.12 0.43
CA ILE A 334 -17.46 18.17 0.47
C ILE A 334 -17.49 18.87 -0.89
N LYS A 335 -18.60 18.74 -1.61
CA LYS A 335 -18.83 19.52 -2.84
C LYS A 335 -19.46 20.87 -2.46
N TYR A 336 -18.73 21.97 -2.66
CA TYR A 336 -19.20 23.33 -2.40
C TYR A 336 -19.02 24.20 -3.62
N LYS A 337 -20.12 24.76 -4.16
CA LYS A 337 -20.16 25.67 -5.33
C LYS A 337 -19.30 25.21 -6.52
N GLY A 338 -19.36 23.94 -6.87
CA GLY A 338 -18.60 23.38 -8.00
C GLY A 338 -17.13 23.06 -7.70
N THR A 339 -16.65 23.34 -6.49
CA THR A 339 -15.30 22.98 -6.03
C THR A 339 -15.39 21.76 -5.11
N THR A 340 -14.51 20.80 -5.30
CA THR A 340 -14.38 19.65 -4.41
C THR A 340 -13.35 19.96 -3.33
N LEU A 341 -13.78 19.89 -2.08
CA LEU A 341 -12.93 20.02 -0.90
C LEU A 341 -12.85 18.68 -0.18
N TYR A 342 -11.67 18.27 0.23
CA TYR A 342 -11.46 17.12 1.08
C TYR A 342 -11.18 17.61 2.49
N ARG A 343 -11.84 16.99 3.48
CA ARG A 343 -11.52 17.26 4.88
C ARG A 343 -10.14 16.62 5.15
N SER A 344 -9.13 17.46 5.38
CA SER A 344 -7.83 16.96 5.83
C SER A 344 -8.04 16.29 7.18
N GLU A 345 -7.56 15.04 7.32
CA GLU A 345 -7.49 14.38 8.61
C GLU A 345 -6.39 15.06 9.44
N GLU A 346 -6.71 16.15 10.11
CA GLU A 346 -5.97 16.52 11.32
C GLU A 346 -6.31 15.44 12.35
N ARG A 347 -5.49 14.41 12.42
CA ARG A 347 -5.54 13.47 13.55
C ARG A 347 -5.22 14.28 14.79
N ARG A 348 -6.23 14.48 15.62
CA ARG A 348 -6.00 14.84 17.02
C ARG A 348 -5.17 13.71 17.62
N VAL A 349 -3.93 14.00 17.94
CA VAL A 349 -3.00 13.19 18.71
C VAL A 349 -3.51 13.09 20.15
#